data_843f1141b9bcb985d02a08292bdcfc86
#
_entry.id   843f1141b9bcb985d02a08292bdcfc86
#
_cell.length_a   1.000
_cell.length_b   1.000
_cell.length_c   1.000
_cell.angle_alpha   90.00
_cell.angle_beta   90.00
_cell.angle_gamma   90.00
#
_symmetry.space_group_name_H-M   'P 1'
#
loop_
_entity.id
_entity.type
_entity.pdbx_description
1 polymer ?
#
loop_
_entity_poly.entity_id
_entity_poly.type
_entity_poly.pdbx_seq_one_letter_code
_entity_poly.pdbx_strand_id
1 'polypeptide(L)'
;LAHLSEVLPLAPEFARVLTATEIAALTGLTPRCGGIHYLRGGWLTPAAICRALLAHPLISLQSECGPLSLSHGLDGDWQAVDAQGAVLAEANTAILATAHAALQQPELKWLPLTAIRGQTTHLPTPPALAQLSVTLCDQGYLPPARAGLHCLGASFGPGDAGKDEREAEHAHNIDMVKTALPDLDLGTPDEGWQGHVAHRCNSNDYLPVAGPVPMLDEFNRRYERLRHDRKRVIDAPSPMLPGLAVLTSLGSRGLSAAPLAAEMVADQLMGTLPAVPRYLQRALSPARFA
;
A
#
# COMPACT_ATOMS: atom_id res chain seq x y z
N LEU A 1 -2.30 -4.50 28.51
CA LEU A 1 -2.57 -5.81 27.88
C LEU A 1 -3.79 -6.50 28.50
N ALA A 2 -3.94 -6.56 29.83
CA ALA A 2 -5.14 -7.15 30.47
C ALA A 2 -6.43 -6.50 29.93
N HIS A 3 -6.46 -5.18 29.76
CA HIS A 3 -7.59 -4.46 29.20
C HIS A 3 -7.84 -4.78 27.71
N LEU A 4 -6.81 -5.11 26.95
CA LEU A 4 -6.99 -5.49 25.53
C LEU A 4 -7.66 -6.85 25.37
N SER A 5 -7.40 -7.81 26.25
CA SER A 5 -8.06 -9.11 26.24
C SER A 5 -9.55 -9.04 26.64
N GLU A 6 -9.94 -8.01 27.40
CA GLU A 6 -11.33 -7.77 27.78
C GLU A 6 -12.11 -6.99 26.70
N VAL A 7 -11.44 -6.06 26.00
CA VAL A 7 -12.09 -5.14 25.06
C VAL A 7 -12.10 -5.70 23.62
N LEU A 8 -11.11 -6.52 23.25
CA LEU A 8 -11.05 -7.16 21.95
C LEU A 8 -11.43 -8.64 22.08
N PRO A 9 -12.65 -9.05 21.71
CA PRO A 9 -13.03 -10.46 21.64
C PRO A 9 -12.30 -11.11 20.45
N LEU A 10 -10.98 -11.31 20.61
CA LEU A 10 -10.17 -11.98 19.60
C LEU A 10 -10.49 -13.46 19.64
N ALA A 11 -10.93 -14.02 18.50
CA ALA A 11 -11.04 -15.46 18.37
C ALA A 11 -9.65 -16.09 18.59
N PRO A 12 -9.48 -17.01 19.57
CA PRO A 12 -8.16 -17.53 19.95
C PRO A 12 -7.38 -18.18 18.82
N GLU A 13 -8.08 -18.68 17.80
CA GLU A 13 -7.52 -19.24 16.56
C GLU A 13 -7.01 -18.18 15.60
N PHE A 14 -7.38 -16.91 15.78
CA PHE A 14 -6.94 -15.79 14.98
C PHE A 14 -5.82 -14.99 15.66
N ALA A 15 -6.02 -14.63 16.94
CA ALA A 15 -5.03 -13.84 17.68
C ALA A 15 -5.08 -14.15 19.19
N ARG A 16 -3.93 -14.02 19.84
CA ARG A 16 -3.74 -14.25 21.28
C ARG A 16 -2.94 -13.11 21.89
N VAL A 17 -3.33 -12.70 23.08
CA VAL A 17 -2.52 -11.80 23.90
C VAL A 17 -1.43 -12.62 24.57
N LEU A 18 -0.18 -12.23 24.40
CA LEU A 18 0.99 -12.86 25.02
C LEU A 18 1.66 -11.91 26.00
N THR A 19 2.14 -12.45 27.11
CA THR A 19 3.05 -11.76 28.02
C THR A 19 4.44 -11.60 27.42
N ALA A 20 5.28 -10.74 27.97
CA ALA A 20 6.67 -10.61 27.56
C ALA A 20 7.44 -11.93 27.64
N THR A 21 7.18 -12.72 28.68
CA THR A 21 7.80 -14.05 28.87
C THR A 21 7.40 -15.04 27.78
N GLU A 22 6.12 -15.05 27.37
CA GLU A 22 5.64 -15.92 26.29
C GLU A 22 6.20 -15.49 24.93
N ILE A 23 6.36 -14.18 24.69
CA ILE A 23 7.03 -13.68 23.47
C ILE A 23 8.51 -14.06 23.51
N ALA A 24 9.18 -13.96 24.65
CA ALA A 24 10.58 -14.37 24.77
C ALA A 24 10.76 -15.87 24.49
N ALA A 25 9.85 -16.70 24.97
CA ALA A 25 9.86 -18.14 24.68
C ALA A 25 9.61 -18.44 23.19
N LEU A 26 8.78 -17.63 22.51
CA LEU A 26 8.47 -17.79 21.09
C LEU A 26 9.59 -17.32 20.18
N THR A 27 10.31 -16.26 20.56
CA THR A 27 11.23 -15.53 19.66
C THR A 27 12.71 -15.67 20.04
N GLY A 28 13.00 -16.09 21.25
CA GLY A 28 14.35 -16.05 21.83
C GLY A 28 14.82 -14.64 22.21
N LEU A 29 13.97 -13.62 22.13
CA LEU A 29 14.29 -12.20 22.38
C LEU A 29 13.55 -11.69 23.61
N THR A 30 14.13 -10.73 24.32
CA THR A 30 13.53 -10.13 25.52
C THR A 30 12.80 -8.84 25.16
N PRO A 31 11.46 -8.86 24.92
CA PRO A 31 10.73 -7.63 24.63
C PRO A 31 10.42 -6.84 25.90
N ARG A 32 10.28 -5.52 25.76
CA ARG A 32 9.94 -4.62 26.88
C ARG A 32 8.56 -4.91 27.47
N CYS A 33 7.63 -5.40 26.67
CA CYS A 33 6.25 -5.66 27.11
C CYS A 33 5.66 -6.85 26.34
N GLY A 34 4.49 -7.33 26.78
CA GLY A 34 3.71 -8.29 26.03
C GLY A 34 3.08 -7.69 24.76
N GLY A 35 2.41 -8.51 23.98
CA GLY A 35 1.83 -8.11 22.70
C GLY A 35 0.67 -8.98 22.25
N ILE A 36 0.27 -8.79 20.99
CA ILE A 36 -0.74 -9.62 20.34
C ILE A 36 -0.04 -10.47 19.26
N HIS A 37 -0.21 -11.78 19.37
CA HIS A 37 0.27 -12.73 18.37
C HIS A 37 -0.86 -13.09 17.41
N TYR A 38 -0.72 -12.69 16.16
CA TYR A 38 -1.60 -13.09 15.06
C TYR A 38 -1.14 -14.41 14.47
N LEU A 39 -1.84 -15.51 14.78
CA LEU A 39 -1.44 -16.88 14.43
C LEU A 39 -1.34 -17.14 12.93
N ARG A 40 -2.09 -16.39 12.12
CA ARG A 40 -2.07 -16.44 10.66
C ARG A 40 -1.39 -15.23 10.04
N GLY A 41 -0.80 -14.36 10.85
CA GLY A 41 0.04 -13.27 10.40
C GLY A 41 1.36 -13.79 9.86
N GLY A 42 1.98 -13.03 8.99
CA GLY A 42 3.26 -13.41 8.41
C GLY A 42 3.86 -12.29 7.58
N TRP A 43 4.93 -12.61 6.90
CA TRP A 43 5.61 -11.71 5.98
C TRP A 43 5.75 -12.38 4.61
N LEU A 44 5.90 -11.57 3.61
CA LEU A 44 6.14 -12.04 2.25
C LEU A 44 7.04 -11.05 1.49
N THR A 45 7.61 -11.51 0.41
CA THR A 45 8.42 -10.67 -0.48
C THR A 45 7.52 -10.03 -1.52
N PRO A 46 7.35 -8.68 -1.54
CA PRO A 46 6.47 -8.02 -2.49
C PRO A 46 6.77 -8.36 -3.95
N ALA A 47 8.05 -8.36 -4.34
CA ALA A 47 8.44 -8.73 -5.70
C ALA A 47 8.12 -10.19 -6.08
N ALA A 48 8.10 -11.11 -5.11
CA ALA A 48 7.76 -12.50 -5.38
C ALA A 48 6.25 -12.68 -5.60
N ILE A 49 5.40 -12.03 -4.79
CA ILE A 49 3.96 -12.07 -5.00
C ILE A 49 3.56 -11.39 -6.31
N CYS A 50 4.16 -10.25 -6.65
CA CYS A 50 3.91 -9.60 -7.95
C CYS A 50 4.25 -10.53 -9.11
N ARG A 51 5.42 -11.18 -9.09
CA ARG A 51 5.78 -12.18 -10.14
C ARG A 51 4.80 -13.33 -10.20
N ALA A 52 4.37 -13.86 -9.06
CA ALA A 52 3.42 -14.97 -9.02
C ALA A 52 2.04 -14.57 -9.60
N LEU A 53 1.56 -13.37 -9.28
CA LEU A 53 0.28 -12.85 -9.82
C LEU A 53 0.36 -12.56 -11.31
N LEU A 54 1.51 -12.14 -11.82
CA LEU A 54 1.73 -11.86 -13.25
C LEU A 54 2.02 -13.11 -14.07
N ALA A 55 2.31 -14.26 -13.44
CA ALA A 55 2.62 -15.52 -14.12
C ALA A 55 1.32 -16.22 -14.60
N HIS A 56 0.57 -15.55 -15.46
CA HIS A 56 -0.66 -16.07 -16.04
C HIS A 56 -0.63 -15.93 -17.58
N PRO A 57 -1.07 -16.92 -18.36
CA PRO A 57 -0.94 -16.92 -19.83
C PRO A 57 -1.72 -15.79 -20.53
N LEU A 58 -2.72 -15.20 -19.88
CA LEU A 58 -3.48 -14.07 -20.41
C LEU A 58 -2.91 -12.70 -19.99
N ILE A 59 -1.79 -12.67 -19.27
CA ILE A 59 -1.13 -11.43 -18.86
C ILE A 59 0.17 -11.27 -19.64
N SER A 60 0.26 -10.17 -20.37
CA SER A 60 1.50 -9.74 -21.03
C SER A 60 2.15 -8.63 -20.22
N LEU A 61 3.38 -8.84 -19.76
CA LEU A 61 4.15 -7.84 -19.02
C LEU A 61 5.16 -7.18 -19.95
N GLN A 62 5.08 -5.84 -20.04
CA GLN A 62 6.11 -5.01 -20.65
C GLN A 62 6.81 -4.21 -19.56
N SER A 63 8.13 -4.31 -19.50
CA SER A 63 8.98 -3.57 -18.56
C SER A 63 9.85 -2.58 -19.30
N GLU A 64 10.49 -1.65 -18.54
CA GLU A 64 11.44 -0.66 -19.08
C GLU A 64 10.83 0.30 -20.12
N CYS A 65 9.51 0.51 -20.06
CA CYS A 65 8.80 1.40 -20.98
C CYS A 65 9.04 2.90 -20.68
N GLY A 66 9.68 3.23 -19.56
CA GLY A 66 9.81 4.62 -19.12
C GLY A 66 8.49 5.26 -18.68
N PRO A 67 8.43 6.59 -18.60
CA PRO A 67 7.20 7.31 -18.30
C PRO A 67 6.15 7.12 -19.40
N LEU A 68 4.93 6.77 -19.01
CA LEU A 68 3.81 6.60 -19.93
C LEU A 68 2.73 7.65 -19.65
N SER A 69 2.03 8.06 -20.70
CA SER A 69 0.79 8.82 -20.65
C SER A 69 -0.36 8.01 -21.24
N LEU A 70 -1.59 8.29 -20.82
CA LEU A 70 -2.78 7.78 -21.47
C LEU A 70 -3.34 8.83 -22.42
N SER A 71 -3.82 8.39 -23.57
CA SER A 71 -4.56 9.21 -24.53
C SER A 71 -5.73 8.41 -25.10
N HIS A 72 -6.69 9.09 -25.71
CA HIS A 72 -7.76 8.43 -26.46
C HIS A 72 -7.33 8.17 -27.90
N GLY A 73 -7.52 6.94 -28.36
CA GLY A 73 -7.41 6.58 -29.77
C GLY A 73 -8.62 7.07 -30.59
N LEU A 74 -8.55 6.92 -31.90
CA LEU A 74 -9.62 7.36 -32.83
C LEU A 74 -10.95 6.64 -32.60
N ASP A 75 -10.90 5.38 -32.17
CA ASP A 75 -12.08 4.55 -31.87
C ASP A 75 -12.60 4.72 -30.43
N GLY A 76 -12.03 5.64 -29.66
CA GLY A 76 -12.40 5.91 -28.28
C GLY A 76 -11.73 4.99 -27.25
N ASP A 77 -10.87 4.08 -27.69
CA ASP A 77 -10.06 3.23 -26.82
C ASP A 77 -8.94 4.03 -26.11
N TRP A 78 -8.44 3.49 -25.02
CA TRP A 78 -7.30 4.06 -24.30
C TRP A 78 -5.98 3.56 -24.89
N GLN A 79 -5.07 4.47 -25.15
CA GLN A 79 -3.71 4.19 -25.63
C GLN A 79 -2.69 4.55 -24.57
N ALA A 80 -1.79 3.61 -24.25
CA ALA A 80 -0.58 3.87 -23.47
C ALA A 80 0.53 4.34 -24.41
N VAL A 81 1.00 5.57 -24.19
CA VAL A 81 1.94 6.26 -25.08
C VAL A 81 3.22 6.57 -24.32
N ASP A 82 4.38 6.27 -24.92
CA ASP A 82 5.68 6.58 -24.35
C ASP A 82 6.07 8.08 -24.51
N ALA A 83 7.23 8.44 -23.97
CA ALA A 83 7.75 9.82 -24.04
C ALA A 83 8.10 10.27 -25.46
N GLN A 84 8.23 9.36 -26.43
CA GLN A 84 8.49 9.61 -27.84
C GLN A 84 7.22 9.69 -28.67
N GLY A 85 6.06 9.45 -28.08
CA GLY A 85 4.77 9.46 -28.75
C GLY A 85 4.40 8.13 -29.42
N ALA A 86 5.15 7.06 -29.16
CA ALA A 86 4.80 5.73 -29.68
C ALA A 86 3.73 5.07 -28.82
N VAL A 87 2.71 4.49 -29.48
CA VAL A 87 1.67 3.69 -28.80
C VAL A 87 2.22 2.31 -28.50
N LEU A 88 2.34 1.99 -27.21
CA LEU A 88 2.83 0.70 -26.73
C LEU A 88 1.72 -0.31 -26.50
N ALA A 89 0.52 0.15 -26.15
CA ALA A 89 -0.66 -0.68 -25.96
C ALA A 89 -1.93 0.12 -26.22
N GLU A 90 -2.99 -0.59 -26.64
CA GLU A 90 -4.32 -0.04 -26.83
C GLU A 90 -5.35 -1.00 -26.27
N ALA A 91 -6.36 -0.48 -25.58
CA ALA A 91 -7.46 -1.26 -25.00
C ALA A 91 -8.67 -0.37 -24.71
N ASN A 92 -9.86 -0.98 -24.68
CA ASN A 92 -11.09 -0.29 -24.28
C ASN A 92 -11.14 0.04 -22.78
N THR A 93 -10.21 -0.51 -21.98
CA THR A 93 -10.13 -0.27 -20.54
C THR A 93 -8.68 -0.07 -20.11
N ALA A 94 -8.43 0.97 -19.32
CA ALA A 94 -7.16 1.26 -18.69
C ALA A 94 -7.32 1.39 -17.17
N ILE A 95 -6.36 0.84 -16.43
CA ILE A 95 -6.29 0.95 -14.96
C ILE A 95 -4.97 1.59 -14.58
N LEU A 96 -5.02 2.76 -13.95
CA LEU A 96 -3.84 3.45 -13.45
C LEU A 96 -3.51 3.00 -12.03
N ALA A 97 -2.44 2.22 -11.87
CA ALA A 97 -1.92 1.73 -10.60
C ALA A 97 -0.52 2.28 -10.28
N THR A 98 -0.27 3.53 -10.65
CA THR A 98 1.06 4.17 -10.68
C THR A 98 1.37 5.01 -9.44
N ALA A 99 0.73 4.71 -8.31
CA ALA A 99 0.86 5.44 -7.04
C ALA A 99 0.67 6.97 -7.25
N HIS A 100 1.54 7.82 -6.70
CA HIS A 100 1.43 9.27 -6.86
C HIS A 100 1.73 9.76 -8.28
N ALA A 101 2.39 8.95 -9.12
CA ALA A 101 2.59 9.29 -10.53
C ALA A 101 1.27 9.31 -11.33
N ALA A 102 0.17 8.77 -10.78
CA ALA A 102 -1.17 8.94 -11.33
C ALA A 102 -1.54 10.42 -11.53
N LEU A 103 -1.01 11.34 -10.72
CA LEU A 103 -1.23 12.79 -10.87
C LEU A 103 -0.62 13.39 -12.15
N GLN A 104 0.22 12.66 -12.87
CA GLN A 104 0.74 13.08 -14.16
C GLN A 104 -0.34 12.99 -15.25
N GLN A 105 -1.39 12.18 -15.04
CA GLN A 105 -2.54 12.09 -15.94
C GLN A 105 -3.50 13.25 -15.69
N PRO A 106 -3.92 13.99 -16.74
CA PRO A 106 -4.81 15.15 -16.60
C PRO A 106 -6.09 14.83 -15.85
N GLU A 107 -6.66 13.65 -16.06
CA GLU A 107 -7.92 13.16 -15.49
C GLU A 107 -7.82 12.92 -13.99
N LEU A 108 -6.61 12.83 -13.41
CA LEU A 108 -6.37 12.47 -12.01
C LEU A 108 -5.66 13.58 -11.20
N LYS A 109 -5.31 14.72 -11.81
CA LYS A 109 -4.57 15.83 -11.16
C LYS A 109 -5.27 16.38 -9.90
N TRP A 110 -6.56 16.22 -9.81
CA TRP A 110 -7.40 16.70 -8.72
C TRP A 110 -7.39 15.79 -7.48
N LEU A 111 -6.87 14.57 -7.60
CA LEU A 111 -6.80 13.65 -6.47
C LEU A 111 -5.79 14.18 -5.42
N PRO A 112 -6.17 14.18 -4.13
CA PRO A 112 -5.31 14.67 -3.06
C PRO A 112 -4.29 13.61 -2.65
N LEU A 113 -3.38 13.26 -3.56
CA LEU A 113 -2.35 12.26 -3.34
C LEU A 113 -1.05 12.89 -2.87
N THR A 114 -0.42 12.29 -1.87
CA THR A 114 0.86 12.71 -1.32
C THR A 114 1.86 11.56 -1.36
N ALA A 115 3.07 11.85 -1.85
CA ALA A 115 4.19 10.94 -1.74
C ALA A 115 4.77 10.99 -0.32
N ILE A 116 4.98 9.84 0.29
CA ILE A 116 5.57 9.71 1.62
C ILE A 116 6.82 8.87 1.51
N ARG A 117 7.96 9.54 1.67
CA ARG A 117 9.25 8.87 1.65
C ARG A 117 9.36 7.87 2.80
N GLY A 118 10.00 6.75 2.56
CA GLY A 118 10.38 5.77 3.56
C GLY A 118 11.66 5.06 3.18
N GLN A 119 12.54 4.93 4.14
CA GLN A 119 13.76 4.13 4.02
C GLN A 119 13.68 2.93 4.95
N THR A 120 14.07 1.77 4.44
CA THR A 120 14.34 0.57 5.24
C THR A 120 15.82 0.41 5.46
N THR A 121 16.18 -0.33 6.51
CA THR A 121 17.54 -0.74 6.82
C THR A 121 17.65 -2.24 6.65
N HIS A 122 18.60 -2.68 5.84
CA HIS A 122 18.91 -4.09 5.65
C HIS A 122 20.26 -4.36 6.31
N LEU A 123 20.29 -5.32 7.22
CA LEU A 123 21.52 -5.69 7.93
C LEU A 123 21.75 -7.20 7.89
N PRO A 124 23.01 -7.65 7.89
CA PRO A 124 23.35 -9.06 8.05
C PRO A 124 22.72 -9.63 9.32
N THR A 125 22.33 -10.91 9.29
CA THR A 125 21.69 -11.55 10.44
C THR A 125 22.61 -11.63 11.65
N PRO A 126 22.37 -10.87 12.73
CA PRO A 126 23.13 -11.01 13.96
C PRO A 126 22.84 -12.37 14.62
N PRO A 127 23.77 -12.93 15.40
CA PRO A 127 23.55 -14.22 16.09
C PRO A 127 22.27 -14.25 16.92
N ALA A 128 21.90 -13.15 17.57
CA ALA A 128 20.71 -13.03 18.39
C ALA A 128 19.39 -13.18 17.59
N LEU A 129 19.40 -12.91 16.28
CA LEU A 129 18.24 -13.01 15.40
C LEU A 129 18.21 -14.27 14.53
N ALA A 130 19.22 -15.14 14.63
CA ALA A 130 19.34 -16.33 13.77
C ALA A 130 18.14 -17.29 13.86
N GLN A 131 17.44 -17.30 14.98
CA GLN A 131 16.27 -18.18 15.22
C GLN A 131 14.92 -17.44 15.13
N LEU A 132 14.91 -16.15 14.78
CA LEU A 132 13.68 -15.39 14.67
C LEU A 132 12.82 -15.97 13.53
N SER A 133 11.65 -16.51 13.87
CA SER A 133 10.71 -17.15 12.93
C SER A 133 9.40 -16.38 12.71
N VAL A 134 9.16 -15.35 13.51
CA VAL A 134 7.96 -14.50 13.42
C VAL A 134 8.34 -13.04 13.16
N THR A 135 7.42 -12.28 12.59
CA THR A 135 7.63 -10.82 12.45
C THR A 135 7.25 -10.11 13.75
N LEU A 136 8.16 -9.33 14.28
CA LEU A 136 7.90 -8.43 15.38
C LEU A 136 7.52 -7.05 14.84
N CYS A 137 6.45 -6.46 15.36
CA CYS A 137 5.98 -5.13 15.00
C CYS A 137 5.67 -4.32 16.27
N ASP A 138 6.21 -3.10 16.33
CA ASP A 138 5.88 -2.07 17.32
C ASP A 138 5.84 -0.71 16.61
N GLN A 139 6.73 0.23 16.90
CA GLN A 139 6.90 1.47 16.13
C GLN A 139 7.46 1.18 14.73
N GLY A 140 8.34 0.19 14.63
CA GLY A 140 8.86 -0.38 13.39
C GLY A 140 8.53 -1.87 13.27
N TYR A 141 9.17 -2.54 12.32
CA TYR A 141 9.04 -3.98 12.11
C TYR A 141 10.41 -4.65 11.96
N LEU A 142 10.45 -5.91 12.39
CA LEU A 142 11.59 -6.81 12.29
C LEU A 142 11.08 -8.20 11.84
N PRO A 143 11.07 -8.51 10.54
CA PRO A 143 10.73 -9.84 10.04
C PRO A 143 11.90 -10.83 10.20
N PRO A 144 11.65 -12.13 10.05
CA PRO A 144 12.70 -13.13 9.87
C PRO A 144 13.67 -12.79 8.74
N ALA A 145 14.90 -13.27 8.85
CA ALA A 145 15.91 -13.07 7.82
C ALA A 145 15.53 -13.71 6.49
N ARG A 146 15.89 -13.03 5.41
CA ARG A 146 15.83 -13.59 4.07
C ARG A 146 17.18 -13.43 3.38
N ALA A 147 17.71 -14.54 2.83
CA ALA A 147 19.03 -14.55 2.22
C ALA A 147 20.14 -13.96 3.11
N GLY A 148 20.06 -14.23 4.43
CA GLY A 148 21.03 -13.73 5.40
C GLY A 148 20.85 -12.27 5.82
N LEU A 149 19.78 -11.57 5.40
CA LEU A 149 19.52 -10.18 5.73
C LEU A 149 18.17 -10.02 6.45
N HIS A 150 18.15 -9.18 7.49
CA HIS A 150 16.94 -8.63 8.08
C HIS A 150 16.62 -7.27 7.46
N CYS A 151 15.32 -6.98 7.30
CA CYS A 151 14.82 -5.70 6.80
C CYS A 151 14.09 -4.98 7.93
N LEU A 152 14.70 -3.96 8.51
CA LEU A 152 14.09 -3.11 9.53
C LEU A 152 13.39 -1.92 8.89
N GLY A 153 12.31 -1.48 9.49
CA GLY A 153 11.73 -0.23 8.98
C GLY A 153 10.39 0.16 9.58
N ALA A 154 9.95 1.24 9.09
CA ALA A 154 10.60 2.13 8.13
C ALA A 154 10.41 3.58 8.56
N SER A 155 11.31 4.46 8.12
CA SER A 155 11.12 5.90 8.29
C SER A 155 9.85 6.41 7.61
N PHE A 156 9.39 7.60 7.99
CA PHE A 156 8.14 8.18 7.50
C PHE A 156 8.31 9.69 7.28
N GLY A 157 8.57 10.10 6.03
CA GLY A 157 8.84 11.48 5.62
C GLY A 157 7.76 12.03 4.67
N PRO A 158 6.66 12.62 5.19
CA PRO A 158 5.64 13.24 4.33
C PRO A 158 6.21 14.42 3.55
N GLY A 159 5.94 14.47 2.23
CA GLY A 159 6.37 15.56 1.36
C GLY A 159 7.86 15.54 1.00
N ASP A 160 8.63 14.61 1.50
CA ASP A 160 10.04 14.45 1.15
C ASP A 160 10.16 13.65 -0.16
N ALA A 161 10.71 14.29 -1.20
CA ALA A 161 10.93 13.71 -2.52
C ALA A 161 12.32 13.11 -2.71
N GLY A 162 13.21 13.16 -1.70
CA GLY A 162 14.57 12.62 -1.75
C GLY A 162 14.59 11.12 -2.04
N LYS A 163 15.56 10.70 -2.83
CA LYS A 163 15.75 9.29 -3.22
C LYS A 163 17.04 8.68 -2.67
N ASP A 164 17.89 9.52 -2.10
CA ASP A 164 19.17 9.15 -1.50
C ASP A 164 18.96 8.44 -0.17
N GLU A 165 19.82 7.47 0.10
CA GLU A 165 19.91 6.79 1.37
C GLU A 165 20.49 7.75 2.43
N ARG A 166 19.94 7.71 3.65
CA ARG A 166 20.36 8.61 4.74
C ARG A 166 20.71 7.84 5.99
N GLU A 167 21.89 8.14 6.54
CA GLU A 167 22.38 7.52 7.77
C GLU A 167 21.45 7.79 8.98
N ALA A 168 20.91 8.99 9.08
CA ALA A 168 19.96 9.34 10.13
C ALA A 168 18.68 8.47 10.13
N GLU A 169 18.27 7.96 8.97
CA GLU A 169 17.13 7.07 8.88
C GLU A 169 17.48 5.62 9.22
N HIS A 170 18.72 5.19 9.01
CA HIS A 170 19.20 3.93 9.57
C HIS A 170 19.19 3.98 11.10
N ALA A 171 19.74 5.03 11.70
CA ALA A 171 19.72 5.23 13.14
C ALA A 171 18.27 5.21 13.68
N HIS A 172 17.36 5.94 13.04
CA HIS A 172 15.95 5.95 13.40
C HIS A 172 15.29 4.55 13.35
N ASN A 173 15.54 3.77 12.29
CA ASN A 173 14.98 2.43 12.14
C ASN A 173 15.50 1.48 13.25
N ILE A 174 16.73 1.63 13.66
CA ILE A 174 17.35 0.87 14.77
C ILE A 174 16.72 1.27 16.09
N ASP A 175 16.58 2.57 16.35
CA ASP A 175 15.98 3.07 17.59
C ASP A 175 14.55 2.59 17.76
N MET A 176 13.77 2.50 16.68
CA MET A 176 12.44 1.91 16.72
C MET A 176 12.46 0.45 17.19
N VAL A 177 13.39 -0.37 16.69
CA VAL A 177 13.52 -1.77 17.11
C VAL A 177 14.02 -1.86 18.56
N LYS A 178 15.02 -1.07 18.93
CA LYS A 178 15.57 -1.03 20.30
C LYS A 178 14.55 -0.54 21.34
N THR A 179 13.55 0.26 20.91
CA THR A 179 12.44 0.64 21.80
C THR A 179 11.64 -0.59 22.27
N ALA A 180 11.42 -1.56 21.40
CA ALA A 180 10.71 -2.80 21.74
C ALA A 180 11.65 -3.87 22.34
N LEU A 181 12.91 -3.89 21.92
CA LEU A 181 13.93 -4.90 22.26
C LEU A 181 15.21 -4.20 22.74
N PRO A 182 15.23 -3.62 23.97
CA PRO A 182 16.31 -2.75 24.42
C PRO A 182 17.67 -3.44 24.52
N ASP A 183 17.70 -4.74 24.79
CA ASP A 183 18.93 -5.52 24.95
C ASP A 183 19.44 -6.15 23.63
N LEU A 184 18.74 -5.87 22.49
CA LEU A 184 19.12 -6.46 21.22
C LEU A 184 20.33 -5.75 20.62
N ASP A 185 21.43 -6.49 20.45
CA ASP A 185 22.58 -6.06 19.68
C ASP A 185 22.37 -6.34 18.19
N LEU A 186 22.37 -5.28 17.40
CA LEU A 186 22.19 -5.33 15.94
C LEU A 186 23.51 -5.14 15.19
N GLY A 187 24.65 -5.01 15.90
CA GLY A 187 25.93 -4.67 15.30
C GLY A 187 26.07 -3.18 14.97
N THR A 188 27.04 -2.84 14.17
CA THR A 188 27.38 -1.48 13.78
C THR A 188 27.09 -1.21 12.29
N PRO A 189 26.80 0.05 11.89
CA PRO A 189 26.51 0.42 10.49
C PRO A 189 27.61 0.05 9.49
N ASP A 190 28.86 -0.04 9.94
CA ASP A 190 30.03 -0.32 9.08
C ASP A 190 30.11 -1.77 8.58
N GLU A 191 29.22 -2.65 9.03
CA GLU A 191 29.26 -4.10 8.77
C GLU A 191 28.35 -4.55 7.61
N GLY A 192 28.24 -3.75 6.53
CA GLY A 192 27.54 -4.13 5.33
C GLY A 192 26.02 -3.85 5.36
N TRP A 193 25.60 -2.84 6.10
CA TRP A 193 24.23 -2.35 6.09
C TRP A 193 23.90 -1.69 4.77
N GLN A 194 22.66 -1.87 4.32
CA GLN A 194 22.16 -1.31 3.08
C GLN A 194 20.81 -0.64 3.33
N GLY A 195 20.47 0.35 2.54
CA GLY A 195 19.16 0.98 2.56
C GLY A 195 18.35 0.67 1.31
N HIS A 196 17.05 0.82 1.44
CA HIS A 196 16.16 0.91 0.30
C HIS A 196 15.19 2.06 0.52
N VAL A 197 15.18 3.01 -0.41
CA VAL A 197 14.33 4.21 -0.37
C VAL A 197 13.21 4.07 -1.37
N ALA A 198 11.97 4.29 -0.93
CA ALA A 198 10.81 4.31 -1.78
C ALA A 198 9.77 5.33 -1.27
N HIS A 199 8.81 5.68 -2.14
CA HIS A 199 7.73 6.58 -1.80
C HIS A 199 6.40 5.82 -1.76
N ARG A 200 5.75 5.82 -0.59
CA ARG A 200 4.36 5.39 -0.45
C ARG A 200 3.45 6.48 -1.00
N CYS A 201 2.29 6.10 -1.49
CA CYS A 201 1.27 7.04 -1.92
C CYS A 201 0.09 7.00 -0.96
N ASN A 202 -0.28 8.14 -0.40
CA ASN A 202 -1.42 8.30 0.48
C ASN A 202 -2.36 9.38 -0.05
N SER A 203 -3.65 9.19 0.16
CA SER A 203 -4.66 10.25 0.12
C SER A 203 -4.69 10.98 1.48
N ASN A 204 -5.37 12.10 1.53
CA ASN A 204 -5.52 12.88 2.76
C ASN A 204 -6.35 12.19 3.86
N ASP A 205 -7.18 11.19 3.51
CA ASP A 205 -7.96 10.36 4.43
C ASP A 205 -7.31 9.01 4.74
N TYR A 206 -6.12 8.74 4.20
CA TYR A 206 -5.35 7.50 4.37
C TYR A 206 -6.07 6.22 3.89
N LEU A 207 -7.16 6.33 3.12
CA LEU A 207 -7.84 5.20 2.52
C LEU A 207 -7.34 4.98 1.07
N PRO A 208 -7.34 3.74 0.58
CA PRO A 208 -7.10 3.48 -0.84
C PRO A 208 -8.04 4.26 -1.75
N VAL A 209 -7.58 4.61 -2.93
CA VAL A 209 -8.39 5.19 -4.00
C VAL A 209 -8.54 4.13 -5.08
N ALA A 210 -9.73 3.60 -5.25
CA ALA A 210 -9.99 2.46 -6.14
C ALA A 210 -11.37 2.57 -6.81
N GLY A 211 -11.40 2.44 -8.14
CA GLY A 211 -12.63 2.43 -8.91
C GLY A 211 -12.60 3.30 -10.17
N PRO A 212 -13.73 3.38 -10.89
CA PRO A 212 -13.87 4.22 -12.08
C PRO A 212 -13.63 5.70 -11.80
N VAL A 213 -13.01 6.39 -12.74
CA VAL A 213 -12.65 7.81 -12.62
C VAL A 213 -13.86 8.67 -13.02
N PRO A 214 -14.28 9.67 -12.21
CA PRO A 214 -15.38 10.55 -12.57
C PRO A 214 -14.98 11.56 -13.65
N MET A 215 -15.93 11.91 -14.52
CA MET A 215 -15.86 13.09 -15.38
C MET A 215 -16.05 14.31 -14.49
N LEU A 216 -14.96 14.89 -13.96
CA LEU A 216 -14.98 15.84 -12.84
C LEU A 216 -15.92 17.03 -13.06
N ASP A 217 -15.85 17.68 -14.22
CA ASP A 217 -16.68 18.86 -14.52
C ASP A 217 -18.17 18.50 -14.57
N GLU A 218 -18.51 17.38 -15.21
CA GLU A 218 -19.88 16.93 -15.26
C GLU A 218 -20.37 16.41 -13.91
N PHE A 219 -19.50 15.74 -13.16
CA PHE A 219 -19.79 15.29 -11.80
C PHE A 219 -20.11 16.50 -10.91
N ASN A 220 -19.26 17.51 -10.88
CA ASN A 220 -19.47 18.71 -10.11
C ASN A 220 -20.76 19.45 -10.50
N ARG A 221 -21.03 19.60 -11.79
CA ARG A 221 -22.28 20.22 -12.30
C ARG A 221 -23.51 19.43 -11.87
N ARG A 222 -23.50 18.10 -11.99
CA ARG A 222 -24.64 17.22 -11.67
C ARG A 222 -24.94 17.23 -10.17
N TYR A 223 -23.90 17.26 -9.34
CA TYR A 223 -24.02 17.17 -7.89
C TYR A 223 -23.88 18.52 -7.17
N GLU A 224 -23.78 19.63 -7.89
CA GLU A 224 -23.62 20.97 -7.32
C GLU A 224 -24.62 21.28 -6.19
N ARG A 225 -25.88 20.87 -6.36
CA ARG A 225 -26.94 21.11 -5.39
C ARG A 225 -26.72 20.41 -4.04
N LEU A 226 -25.92 19.34 -3.99
CA LEU A 226 -25.57 18.66 -2.73
C LEU A 226 -24.67 19.51 -1.82
N ARG A 227 -24.01 20.53 -2.35
CA ARG A 227 -23.22 21.50 -1.56
C ARG A 227 -24.13 22.33 -0.65
N HIS A 228 -25.37 22.55 -1.04
CA HIS A 228 -26.37 23.34 -0.30
C HIS A 228 -27.40 22.47 0.42
N ASP A 229 -27.72 21.31 -0.12
CA ASP A 229 -28.69 20.36 0.45
C ASP A 229 -28.15 18.94 0.41
N ARG A 230 -27.50 18.51 1.48
CA ARG A 230 -26.90 17.17 1.62
C ARG A 230 -27.90 16.02 1.68
N LYS A 231 -29.20 16.32 1.91
CA LYS A 231 -30.26 15.33 1.96
C LYS A 231 -30.93 15.10 0.62
N ARG A 232 -30.59 15.91 -0.38
CA ARG A 232 -31.17 15.80 -1.71
C ARG A 232 -30.81 14.47 -2.34
N VAL A 233 -31.81 13.75 -2.82
CA VAL A 233 -31.63 12.55 -3.61
C VAL A 233 -31.46 12.97 -5.08
N ILE A 234 -30.38 12.51 -5.70
CA ILE A 234 -30.15 12.65 -7.14
C ILE A 234 -30.25 11.25 -7.74
N ASP A 235 -31.34 10.98 -8.41
CA ASP A 235 -31.62 9.71 -9.07
C ASP A 235 -31.01 9.72 -10.49
N ALA A 236 -29.69 9.69 -10.52
CA ALA A 236 -28.92 9.59 -11.75
C ALA A 236 -27.58 8.89 -11.48
N PRO A 237 -27.08 8.05 -12.40
CA PRO A 237 -25.77 7.44 -12.27
C PRO A 237 -24.68 8.52 -12.26
N SER A 238 -23.62 8.27 -11.50
CA SER A 238 -22.45 9.15 -11.51
C SER A 238 -21.82 9.16 -12.90
N PRO A 239 -21.49 10.34 -13.46
CA PRO A 239 -20.79 10.44 -14.73
C PRO A 239 -19.34 10.00 -14.55
N MET A 240 -18.98 8.87 -15.19
CA MET A 240 -17.64 8.28 -15.14
C MET A 240 -17.01 8.33 -16.52
N LEU A 241 -15.69 8.46 -16.57
CA LEU A 241 -14.91 8.32 -17.80
C LEU A 241 -15.02 6.86 -18.28
N PRO A 242 -15.48 6.62 -19.51
CA PRO A 242 -15.62 5.27 -20.03
C PRO A 242 -14.26 4.54 -20.01
N GLY A 243 -14.24 3.32 -19.51
CA GLY A 243 -13.06 2.47 -19.54
C GLY A 243 -11.86 2.93 -18.70
N LEU A 244 -11.94 4.00 -17.90
CA LEU A 244 -10.83 4.45 -17.06
C LEU A 244 -11.11 4.17 -15.57
N ALA A 245 -10.17 3.48 -14.94
CA ALA A 245 -10.18 3.28 -13.49
C ALA A 245 -8.81 3.59 -12.87
N VAL A 246 -8.80 3.78 -11.56
CA VAL A 246 -7.59 4.01 -10.77
C VAL A 246 -7.55 3.06 -9.59
N LEU A 247 -6.34 2.60 -9.24
CA LEU A 247 -6.05 1.85 -8.01
C LEU A 247 -4.75 2.42 -7.42
N THR A 248 -4.87 3.27 -6.43
CA THR A 248 -3.72 3.99 -5.84
C THR A 248 -3.95 4.27 -4.35
N SER A 249 -3.08 5.06 -3.74
CA SER A 249 -3.20 5.45 -2.32
C SER A 249 -3.24 4.27 -1.34
N LEU A 250 -2.47 3.21 -1.62
CA LEU A 250 -2.45 2.01 -0.76
C LEU A 250 -1.64 2.22 0.54
N GLY A 251 -0.85 3.28 0.62
CA GLY A 251 -0.08 3.66 1.80
C GLY A 251 0.83 2.56 2.32
N SER A 252 0.81 2.37 3.64
CA SER A 252 1.60 1.32 4.32
C SER A 252 0.92 -0.05 4.32
N ARG A 253 -0.31 -0.16 3.81
CA ARG A 253 -1.14 -1.38 3.90
C ARG A 253 -1.41 -2.02 2.53
N GLY A 254 -0.55 -1.75 1.54
CA GLY A 254 -0.74 -2.21 0.17
C GLY A 254 -0.92 -3.72 0.05
N LEU A 255 -0.09 -4.50 0.72
CA LEU A 255 -0.16 -5.97 0.63
C LEU A 255 -1.47 -6.57 1.18
N SER A 256 -2.09 -5.93 2.18
CA SER A 256 -3.37 -6.39 2.73
C SER A 256 -4.59 -5.80 2.03
N ALA A 257 -4.48 -4.58 1.46
CA ALA A 257 -5.61 -3.88 0.87
C ALA A 257 -5.71 -4.07 -0.67
N ALA A 258 -4.57 -4.18 -1.37
CA ALA A 258 -4.55 -4.23 -2.82
C ALA A 258 -5.33 -5.39 -3.45
N PRO A 259 -5.28 -6.65 -2.93
CA PRO A 259 -6.01 -7.75 -3.54
C PRO A 259 -7.51 -7.50 -3.58
N LEU A 260 -8.10 -7.11 -2.45
CA LEU A 260 -9.53 -6.84 -2.36
C LEU A 260 -9.94 -5.58 -3.16
N ALA A 261 -9.10 -4.54 -3.16
CA ALA A 261 -9.35 -3.33 -3.94
C ALA A 261 -9.26 -3.60 -5.45
N ALA A 262 -8.36 -4.47 -5.89
CA ALA A 262 -8.24 -4.89 -7.29
C ALA A 262 -9.46 -5.70 -7.73
N GLU A 263 -9.92 -6.65 -6.91
CA GLU A 263 -11.16 -7.40 -7.15
C GLU A 263 -12.36 -6.45 -7.33
N MET A 264 -12.50 -5.49 -6.41
CA MET A 264 -13.57 -4.47 -6.49
C MET A 264 -13.52 -3.65 -7.78
N VAL A 265 -12.33 -3.24 -8.22
CA VAL A 265 -12.16 -2.49 -9.48
C VAL A 265 -12.54 -3.36 -10.67
N ALA A 266 -12.10 -4.62 -10.68
CA ALA A 266 -12.44 -5.58 -11.74
C ALA A 266 -13.95 -5.81 -11.84
N ASP A 267 -14.62 -6.05 -10.70
CA ASP A 267 -16.07 -6.21 -10.64
C ASP A 267 -16.81 -5.01 -11.22
N GLN A 268 -16.37 -3.80 -10.85
CA GLN A 268 -17.00 -2.57 -11.34
C GLN A 268 -16.81 -2.35 -12.85
N LEU A 269 -15.65 -2.70 -13.39
CA LEU A 269 -15.36 -2.59 -14.83
C LEU A 269 -16.09 -3.66 -15.65
N MET A 270 -16.20 -4.85 -15.11
CA MET A 270 -16.89 -5.98 -15.77
C MET A 270 -18.40 -5.99 -15.56
N GLY A 271 -18.94 -5.14 -14.67
CA GLY A 271 -20.36 -5.12 -14.32
C GLY A 271 -20.81 -6.37 -13.56
N THR A 272 -19.90 -7.04 -12.86
CA THR A 272 -20.19 -8.20 -12.01
C THR A 272 -20.63 -7.78 -10.60
N LEU A 273 -21.10 -8.75 -9.81
CA LEU A 273 -21.50 -8.48 -8.43
C LEU A 273 -20.26 -8.15 -7.59
N PRO A 274 -20.19 -6.95 -6.98
CA PRO A 274 -19.00 -6.54 -6.26
C PRO A 274 -18.68 -7.41 -5.04
N ALA A 275 -17.41 -7.77 -4.87
CA ALA A 275 -16.90 -8.54 -3.74
C ALA A 275 -17.04 -7.80 -2.39
N VAL A 276 -17.26 -6.48 -2.42
CA VAL A 276 -17.35 -5.64 -1.22
C VAL A 276 -18.70 -4.92 -1.11
N PRO A 277 -19.20 -4.66 0.13
CA PRO A 277 -20.42 -3.91 0.35
C PRO A 277 -20.38 -2.50 -0.25
N ARG A 278 -21.54 -1.96 -0.62
CA ARG A 278 -21.67 -0.65 -1.27
C ARG A 278 -21.06 0.51 -0.49
N TYR A 279 -21.07 0.46 0.83
CA TYR A 279 -20.45 1.51 1.66
C TYR A 279 -18.92 1.53 1.52
N LEU A 280 -18.27 0.37 1.38
CA LEU A 280 -16.81 0.30 1.10
C LEU A 280 -16.50 0.77 -0.31
N GLN A 281 -17.28 0.39 -1.31
CA GLN A 281 -17.12 0.90 -2.67
C GLN A 281 -17.15 2.43 -2.70
N ARG A 282 -18.09 3.05 -1.98
CA ARG A 282 -18.19 4.51 -1.86
C ARG A 282 -16.99 5.12 -1.12
N ALA A 283 -16.57 4.48 -0.01
CA ALA A 283 -15.44 4.93 0.78
C ALA A 283 -14.11 4.87 0.03
N LEU A 284 -13.97 3.97 -0.93
CA LEU A 284 -12.74 3.80 -1.73
C LEU A 284 -12.81 4.51 -3.09
N SER A 285 -14.01 4.89 -3.55
CA SER A 285 -14.19 5.55 -4.85
C SER A 285 -13.36 6.83 -4.96
N PRO A 286 -12.70 7.10 -6.11
CA PRO A 286 -12.07 8.39 -6.36
C PRO A 286 -13.07 9.55 -6.29
N ALA A 287 -14.34 9.32 -6.66
CA ALA A 287 -15.39 10.31 -6.63
C ALA A 287 -15.71 10.89 -5.23
N ARG A 288 -15.17 10.30 -4.14
CA ARG A 288 -15.31 10.87 -2.79
C ARG A 288 -14.57 12.19 -2.60
N PHE A 289 -13.65 12.52 -3.52
CA PHE A 289 -12.88 13.76 -3.53
C PHE A 289 -13.33 14.75 -4.60
N ALA A 290 -14.31 14.39 -5.42
CA ALA A 290 -14.84 15.23 -6.49
C ALA A 290 -15.82 16.32 -6.01
#